data_c0398ab87b175ca1ae9cadb8ef955862
#
_entry.id   c0398ab87b175ca1ae9cadb8ef955862
#
_cell.length_a   1.000
_cell.length_b   1.000
_cell.length_c   1.000
_cell.angle_alpha   90.00
_cell.angle_beta   90.00
_cell.angle_gamma   90.00
#
_symmetry.space_group_name_H-M   'P 1'
#
loop_
_entity.id
_entity.type
_entity.pdbx_description
1 polymer ?
#
loop_
_entity_poly.entity_id
_entity_poly.type
_entity_poly.pdbx_seq_one_letter_code
_entity_poly.pdbx_strand_id
1 'polypeptide(L)'
;MDIILSTSSPASEVWGKNAILSFNDNKAIIHLKNNPKNDCTLVQRAGRKLRAQGIIKEAKLVGEEWDLAFCWAFYQGFYTAKQDYALEFPSLDDASQHELLARVQCGALVKGLINEPAESLTPLKLAERAAEFIVAQAQKYAEKSTVDFRIISGEALAAQGYYGIWTVGKGSVNPPAMLQLDFNPTQDPNAPVLACLVGKGITFDSGGYSIKSSDGMATMRTDMGGAALLTGALGLAIARGLTQRVKLYLCCAENLISANAFKLGDIVTYKNGVTAEILNTDAEGRLVLADGLIEADCQQPEFIVDCATLTGAAKVAVGNDYHSVLSMDEALVSELFQAARAENEPFWRLPFEEFHRAQISSSFADIANTGTVPVGAGASTATAFLSYFVKNYQTGWLHIDCSATYRKSANDLWAAGATGIGVQTLANLLRFKLEK
;
A
#
# COMPACT_ATOMS: atom_id res chain seq x y z
N MET A 1 20.23 -14.72 20.60
CA MET A 1 20.33 -16.05 19.93
C MET A 1 20.93 -15.84 18.56
N ASP A 2 21.97 -16.61 18.23
CA ASP A 2 22.58 -16.61 16.90
C ASP A 2 21.75 -17.45 15.94
N ILE A 3 21.48 -16.93 14.74
CA ILE A 3 20.73 -17.60 13.66
C ILE A 3 21.68 -17.87 12.50
N ILE A 4 21.83 -19.11 12.13
CA ILE A 4 22.79 -19.58 11.13
C ILE A 4 22.03 -20.26 9.98
N LEU A 5 22.44 -20.01 8.74
CA LEU A 5 22.01 -20.78 7.58
C LEU A 5 22.93 -22.00 7.39
N SER A 6 22.38 -23.12 6.97
CA SER A 6 23.14 -24.33 6.62
C SER A 6 22.68 -24.89 5.29
N THR A 7 23.62 -24.99 4.36
CA THR A 7 23.43 -25.62 3.04
C THR A 7 23.92 -27.07 3.00
N SER A 8 24.69 -27.51 4.01
CA SER A 8 25.48 -28.72 3.96
C SER A 8 24.91 -29.91 4.72
N SER A 9 23.89 -29.72 5.55
CA SER A 9 23.36 -30.82 6.37
C SER A 9 21.85 -30.72 6.54
N PRO A 10 21.10 -31.80 6.22
CA PRO A 10 19.73 -31.90 6.70
C PRO A 10 19.74 -31.88 8.23
N ALA A 11 18.64 -31.45 8.84
CA ALA A 11 18.47 -31.53 10.29
C ALA A 11 18.72 -33.00 10.72
N SER A 12 19.33 -33.18 11.91
CA SER A 12 19.51 -34.54 12.45
C SER A 12 18.14 -35.22 12.61
N GLU A 13 18.12 -36.55 12.59
CA GLU A 13 16.86 -37.34 12.71
C GLU A 13 16.08 -37.05 13.99
N VAL A 14 16.76 -36.57 15.04
CA VAL A 14 16.14 -36.11 16.31
C VAL A 14 15.13 -35.01 16.09
N TRP A 15 15.36 -34.11 15.10
CA TRP A 15 14.47 -32.98 14.76
C TRP A 15 13.42 -33.33 13.71
N GLY A 16 13.51 -34.53 13.14
CA GLY A 16 12.66 -35.01 12.06
C GLY A 16 13.23 -34.73 10.67
N LYS A 17 13.02 -35.65 9.76
CA LYS A 17 13.60 -35.69 8.40
C LYS A 17 13.35 -34.46 7.53
N ASN A 18 12.33 -33.64 7.85
CA ASN A 18 11.95 -32.46 7.12
C ASN A 18 12.00 -31.17 7.99
N ALA A 19 12.69 -31.21 9.12
CA ALA A 19 12.81 -30.07 10.00
C ALA A 19 13.54 -28.94 9.26
N ILE A 20 12.93 -27.75 9.30
CA ILE A 20 13.55 -26.52 8.75
C ILE A 20 14.45 -25.83 9.77
N LEU A 21 14.29 -26.16 11.05
CA LEU A 21 15.03 -25.59 12.18
C LEU A 21 15.58 -26.71 13.07
N SER A 22 16.79 -26.53 13.54
CA SER A 22 17.36 -27.25 14.68
C SER A 22 18.05 -26.29 15.62
N PHE A 23 18.30 -26.72 16.86
CA PHE A 23 18.89 -25.90 17.89
C PHE A 23 20.12 -26.61 18.47
N ASN A 24 21.14 -25.80 18.77
CA ASN A 24 22.33 -26.24 19.47
C ASN A 24 22.80 -25.12 20.40
N ASP A 25 22.72 -25.32 21.72
CA ASP A 25 22.98 -24.31 22.73
C ASP A 25 22.19 -22.99 22.45
N ASN A 26 22.88 -21.87 22.27
CA ASN A 26 22.29 -20.57 21.98
C ASN A 26 22.18 -20.26 20.47
N LYS A 27 22.15 -21.29 19.62
CA LYS A 27 22.10 -21.16 18.16
C LYS A 27 20.88 -21.85 17.60
N ALA A 28 20.23 -21.19 16.63
CA ALA A 28 19.24 -21.80 15.76
C ALA A 28 19.81 -21.95 14.36
N ILE A 29 19.68 -23.14 13.78
CA ILE A 29 20.18 -23.47 12.45
C ILE A 29 19.00 -23.64 11.50
N ILE A 30 18.96 -22.86 10.43
CA ILE A 30 17.98 -22.96 9.35
C ILE A 30 18.56 -23.81 8.24
N HIS A 31 17.91 -24.93 7.92
CA HIS A 31 18.37 -25.90 6.92
C HIS A 31 17.80 -25.57 5.54
N LEU A 32 18.65 -25.05 4.64
CA LEU A 32 18.30 -24.72 3.26
C LEU A 32 18.21 -25.98 2.39
N LYS A 33 17.46 -25.88 1.29
CA LYS A 33 17.26 -27.01 0.34
C LYS A 33 17.96 -26.80 -1.00
N ASN A 34 18.84 -25.80 -1.09
CA ASN A 34 19.56 -25.43 -2.31
C ASN A 34 18.61 -25.06 -3.51
N ASN A 35 17.49 -24.43 -3.18
CA ASN A 35 16.54 -23.90 -4.14
C ASN A 35 16.21 -22.44 -3.75
N PRO A 36 16.87 -21.45 -4.35
CA PRO A 36 16.85 -20.05 -3.88
C PRO A 36 15.45 -19.50 -3.64
N LYS A 37 14.49 -19.74 -4.54
CA LYS A 37 13.12 -19.23 -4.39
C LYS A 37 12.39 -19.91 -3.23
N ASN A 38 12.53 -21.20 -3.07
CA ASN A 38 11.92 -21.95 -1.97
C ASN A 38 12.63 -21.65 -0.65
N ASP A 39 13.94 -21.40 -0.69
CA ASP A 39 14.74 -21.13 0.48
C ASP A 39 14.44 -19.77 1.10
N CYS A 40 14.15 -18.71 0.33
CA CYS A 40 13.62 -17.47 0.89
C CYS A 40 12.30 -17.68 1.66
N THR A 41 11.37 -18.45 1.10
CA THR A 41 10.11 -18.79 1.78
C THR A 41 10.37 -19.62 3.05
N LEU A 42 11.34 -20.54 3.00
CA LEU A 42 11.73 -21.34 4.14
C LEU A 42 12.36 -20.49 5.25
N VAL A 43 13.24 -19.56 4.90
CA VAL A 43 13.87 -18.61 5.84
C VAL A 43 12.82 -17.72 6.49
N GLN A 44 11.86 -17.19 5.71
CA GLN A 44 10.73 -16.44 6.26
C GLN A 44 9.91 -17.26 7.26
N ARG A 45 9.59 -18.50 6.90
CA ARG A 45 8.87 -19.45 7.78
C ARG A 45 9.67 -19.75 9.05
N ALA A 46 10.98 -19.91 8.95
CA ALA A 46 11.84 -20.10 10.11
C ALA A 46 11.82 -18.90 11.05
N GLY A 47 11.97 -17.68 10.51
CA GLY A 47 11.84 -16.45 11.28
C GLY A 47 10.48 -16.35 11.98
N ARG A 48 9.37 -16.68 11.28
CA ARG A 48 8.02 -16.70 11.88
C ARG A 48 7.91 -17.73 13.01
N LYS A 49 8.43 -18.94 12.83
CA LYS A 49 8.41 -19.99 13.87
C LYS A 49 9.19 -19.56 15.11
N LEU A 50 10.40 -19.04 14.94
CA LEU A 50 11.24 -18.57 16.03
C LEU A 50 10.53 -17.48 16.85
N ARG A 51 9.86 -16.55 16.17
CA ARG A 51 9.16 -15.44 16.83
C ARG A 51 7.83 -15.85 17.45
N ALA A 52 7.07 -16.76 16.80
CA ALA A 52 5.75 -17.21 17.28
C ALA A 52 5.82 -17.94 18.62
N GLN A 53 6.93 -18.58 18.95
CA GLN A 53 7.14 -19.24 20.24
C GLN A 53 7.30 -18.24 21.41
N GLY A 54 7.44 -16.94 21.12
CA GLY A 54 7.56 -15.90 22.14
C GLY A 54 8.85 -15.89 22.96
N ILE A 55 9.71 -16.89 22.71
CA ILE A 55 10.95 -17.13 23.49
C ILE A 55 12.07 -16.21 22.99
N ILE A 56 12.13 -15.96 21.69
CA ILE A 56 13.22 -15.21 21.07
C ILE A 56 12.81 -13.77 20.83
N LYS A 57 13.40 -12.86 21.61
CA LYS A 57 13.24 -11.41 21.46
C LYS A 57 14.43 -10.75 20.78
N GLU A 58 15.62 -11.38 20.87
CA GLU A 58 16.85 -10.87 20.31
C GLU A 58 17.44 -11.95 19.39
N ALA A 59 17.57 -11.64 18.12
CA ALA A 59 18.14 -12.50 17.09
C ALA A 59 19.31 -11.79 16.41
N LYS A 60 20.41 -12.52 16.22
CA LYS A 60 21.59 -12.08 15.49
C LYS A 60 21.81 -13.04 14.32
N LEU A 61 21.77 -12.55 13.09
CA LEU A 61 22.06 -13.31 11.88
C LEU A 61 23.58 -13.45 11.73
N VAL A 62 24.11 -14.69 11.69
CA VAL A 62 25.54 -14.96 11.73
C VAL A 62 25.93 -15.97 10.64
N GLY A 63 27.02 -15.70 9.93
CA GLY A 63 27.56 -16.55 8.85
C GLY A 63 27.62 -15.81 7.52
N GLU A 64 28.40 -16.37 6.58
CA GLU A 64 28.63 -15.80 5.24
C GLU A 64 27.52 -16.14 4.23
N GLU A 65 26.65 -17.09 4.59
CA GLU A 65 25.54 -17.52 3.73
C GLU A 65 24.35 -16.54 3.70
N TRP A 66 24.35 -15.55 4.57
CA TRP A 66 23.33 -14.51 4.59
C TRP A 66 23.58 -13.48 3.49
N ASP A 67 22.63 -13.39 2.57
CA ASP A 67 22.53 -12.33 1.55
C ASP A 67 21.36 -11.40 1.81
N LEU A 68 21.19 -10.40 0.95
CA LEU A 68 20.07 -9.45 0.99
C LEU A 68 18.70 -10.17 1.01
N ALA A 69 18.53 -11.19 0.16
CA ALA A 69 17.25 -11.87 -0.01
C ALA A 69 16.88 -12.68 1.25
N PHE A 70 17.83 -13.39 1.83
CA PHE A 70 17.61 -14.14 3.07
C PHE A 70 17.44 -13.24 4.28
N CYS A 71 18.21 -12.15 4.41
CA CYS A 71 18.04 -11.15 5.47
C CYS A 71 16.64 -10.53 5.42
N TRP A 72 16.18 -10.15 4.22
CA TRP A 72 14.84 -9.60 4.02
C TRP A 72 13.75 -10.63 4.34
N ALA A 73 13.87 -11.86 3.86
CA ALA A 73 12.92 -12.93 4.12
C ALA A 73 12.82 -13.23 5.63
N PHE A 74 13.95 -13.31 6.33
CA PHE A 74 13.97 -13.51 7.77
C PHE A 74 13.27 -12.36 8.51
N TYR A 75 13.60 -11.10 8.17
CA TYR A 75 12.96 -9.91 8.74
C TYR A 75 11.43 -9.96 8.57
N GLN A 76 10.94 -10.30 7.39
CA GLN A 76 9.50 -10.40 7.12
C GLN A 76 8.81 -11.42 8.04
N GLY A 77 9.42 -12.58 8.24
CA GLY A 77 8.88 -13.63 9.13
C GLY A 77 9.01 -13.28 10.61
N PHE A 78 10.12 -12.65 11.00
CA PHE A 78 10.42 -12.31 12.40
C PHE A 78 9.66 -11.09 12.90
N TYR A 79 9.21 -10.23 12.01
CA TYR A 79 8.41 -9.05 12.34
C TYR A 79 7.16 -9.37 13.16
N THR A 80 6.83 -8.49 14.12
CA THR A 80 5.54 -8.45 14.81
C THR A 80 5.08 -7.00 14.98
N ALA A 81 3.76 -6.78 15.03
CA ALA A 81 3.18 -5.45 15.24
C ALA A 81 3.58 -4.82 16.59
N LYS A 82 3.87 -5.64 17.60
CA LYS A 82 4.33 -5.16 18.92
C LYS A 82 5.72 -4.54 18.91
N GLN A 83 6.56 -4.91 17.92
CA GLN A 83 7.96 -4.45 17.79
C GLN A 83 8.80 -4.61 19.06
N ASP A 84 8.49 -5.63 19.85
CA ASP A 84 9.14 -5.96 21.10
C ASP A 84 10.35 -6.91 20.90
N TYR A 85 11.12 -6.68 19.83
CA TYR A 85 12.25 -7.52 19.42
C TYR A 85 13.42 -6.68 18.91
N ALA A 86 14.61 -7.26 18.96
CA ALA A 86 15.80 -6.77 18.29
C ALA A 86 16.29 -7.77 17.25
N LEU A 87 16.69 -7.30 16.08
CA LEU A 87 17.27 -8.08 15.02
C LEU A 87 18.55 -7.42 14.53
N GLU A 88 19.67 -8.13 14.66
CA GLU A 88 20.99 -7.71 14.17
C GLU A 88 21.27 -8.45 12.86
N PHE A 89 21.51 -7.68 11.79
CA PHE A 89 21.89 -8.21 10.49
C PHE A 89 23.40 -8.44 10.41
N PRO A 90 23.87 -9.39 9.56
CA PRO A 90 25.30 -9.55 9.29
C PRO A 90 25.80 -8.35 8.46
N SER A 91 27.10 -8.21 8.36
CA SER A 91 27.70 -7.28 7.40
C SER A 91 27.50 -7.80 5.98
N LEU A 92 26.86 -7.01 5.14
CA LEU A 92 26.73 -7.23 3.71
C LEU A 92 27.66 -6.27 2.96
N ASP A 93 27.78 -6.43 1.65
CA ASP A 93 28.38 -5.39 0.81
C ASP A 93 27.59 -4.07 0.89
N ASP A 94 28.22 -2.95 0.57
CA ASP A 94 27.64 -1.61 0.77
C ASP A 94 26.29 -1.44 0.05
N ALA A 95 26.15 -1.97 -1.15
CA ALA A 95 24.92 -1.85 -1.95
C ALA A 95 23.77 -2.70 -1.33
N SER A 96 24.06 -3.94 -0.95
CA SER A 96 23.11 -4.84 -0.29
C SER A 96 22.72 -4.32 1.10
N GLN A 97 23.66 -3.77 1.85
CA GLN A 97 23.42 -3.16 3.17
C GLN A 97 22.50 -1.94 3.04
N HIS A 98 22.78 -1.06 2.06
CA HIS A 98 21.96 0.11 1.77
C HIS A 98 20.51 -0.30 1.43
N GLU A 99 20.36 -1.23 0.50
CA GLU A 99 19.04 -1.71 0.05
C GLU A 99 18.27 -2.38 1.19
N LEU A 100 18.91 -3.22 2.01
CA LEU A 100 18.27 -3.88 3.15
C LEU A 100 17.73 -2.84 4.16
N LEU A 101 18.56 -1.87 4.53
CA LEU A 101 18.15 -0.83 5.47
C LEU A 101 17.02 0.04 4.93
N ALA A 102 17.06 0.38 3.64
CA ALA A 102 15.98 1.12 2.98
C ALA A 102 14.65 0.32 2.99
N ARG A 103 14.69 -0.98 2.63
CA ARG A 103 13.51 -1.87 2.72
C ARG A 103 12.95 -1.95 4.12
N VAL A 104 13.82 -2.14 5.12
CA VAL A 104 13.40 -2.23 6.53
C VAL A 104 12.76 -0.91 6.98
N GLN A 105 13.36 0.23 6.68
CA GLN A 105 12.85 1.54 7.07
C GLN A 105 11.50 1.86 6.41
N CYS A 106 11.37 1.68 5.10
CA CYS A 106 10.12 1.93 4.37
C CYS A 106 9.04 0.92 4.77
N GLY A 107 9.39 -0.36 4.90
CA GLY A 107 8.47 -1.40 5.37
C GLY A 107 7.99 -1.18 6.81
N ALA A 108 8.86 -0.70 7.69
CA ALA A 108 8.51 -0.37 9.07
C ALA A 108 7.50 0.80 9.15
N LEU A 109 7.69 1.86 8.33
CA LEU A 109 6.71 2.94 8.22
C LEU A 109 5.35 2.41 7.79
N VAL A 110 5.29 1.69 6.66
CA VAL A 110 4.02 1.17 6.11
C VAL A 110 3.31 0.28 7.11
N LYS A 111 4.04 -0.65 7.71
CA LYS A 111 3.49 -1.56 8.71
C LYS A 111 3.07 -0.81 9.99
N GLY A 112 3.83 0.19 10.40
CA GLY A 112 3.50 1.04 11.55
C GLY A 112 2.20 1.78 11.35
N LEU A 113 2.05 2.49 10.23
CA LEU A 113 0.84 3.24 9.89
C LEU A 113 -0.41 2.34 9.83
N ILE A 114 -0.33 1.20 9.13
CA ILE A 114 -1.49 0.29 8.97
C ILE A 114 -1.88 -0.39 10.29
N ASN A 115 -0.93 -0.66 11.17
CA ASN A 115 -1.19 -1.32 12.46
C ASN A 115 -1.68 -0.36 13.54
N GLU A 116 -1.46 0.94 13.36
CA GLU A 116 -1.79 1.95 14.37
C GLU A 116 -3.30 2.07 14.57
N PRO A 117 -3.79 2.21 15.82
CA PRO A 117 -5.20 2.47 16.08
C PRO A 117 -5.66 3.80 15.47
N ALA A 118 -6.89 3.84 14.94
CA ALA A 118 -7.47 5.05 14.36
C ALA A 118 -7.59 6.22 15.37
N GLU A 119 -7.72 5.92 16.65
CA GLU A 119 -7.71 6.93 17.73
C GLU A 119 -6.42 7.77 17.72
N SER A 120 -5.28 7.17 17.40
CA SER A 120 -3.99 7.86 17.33
C SER A 120 -3.64 8.35 15.92
N LEU A 121 -4.01 7.61 14.87
CA LEU A 121 -3.74 7.96 13.48
C LEU A 121 -4.96 8.59 12.83
N THR A 122 -5.16 9.88 13.04
CA THR A 122 -6.23 10.65 12.38
C THR A 122 -5.87 10.98 10.93
N PRO A 123 -6.85 11.42 10.08
CA PRO A 123 -6.58 11.79 8.69
C PRO A 123 -5.47 12.82 8.53
N LEU A 124 -5.46 13.86 9.37
CA LEU A 124 -4.43 14.90 9.35
C LEU A 124 -3.05 14.35 9.73
N LYS A 125 -2.97 13.54 10.80
CA LYS A 125 -1.70 12.91 11.22
C LYS A 125 -1.15 11.95 10.17
N LEU A 126 -2.00 11.22 9.45
CA LEU A 126 -1.56 10.38 8.34
C LEU A 126 -0.89 11.21 7.25
N ALA A 127 -1.51 12.33 6.85
CA ALA A 127 -0.96 13.25 5.86
C ALA A 127 0.37 13.86 6.31
N GLU A 128 0.45 14.34 7.56
CA GLU A 128 1.66 14.92 8.16
C GLU A 128 2.81 13.90 8.20
N ARG A 129 2.59 12.72 8.75
CA ARG A 129 3.62 11.68 8.88
C ARG A 129 4.11 11.16 7.52
N ALA A 130 3.24 11.09 6.52
CA ALA A 130 3.63 10.75 5.17
C ALA A 130 4.56 11.82 4.57
N ALA A 131 4.21 13.10 4.71
CA ALA A 131 5.04 14.21 4.23
C ALA A 131 6.41 14.23 4.94
N GLU A 132 6.42 14.18 6.26
CA GLU A 132 7.65 14.14 7.09
C GLU A 132 8.57 13.00 6.67
N PHE A 133 8.01 11.80 6.43
CA PHE A 133 8.78 10.66 6.01
C PHE A 133 9.44 10.88 4.64
N ILE A 134 8.71 11.39 3.64
CA ILE A 134 9.29 11.65 2.32
C ILE A 134 10.36 12.75 2.38
N VAL A 135 10.14 13.81 3.16
CA VAL A 135 11.16 14.84 3.40
C VAL A 135 12.42 14.22 4.00
N ALA A 136 12.28 13.38 5.01
CA ALA A 136 13.43 12.69 5.64
C ALA A 136 14.16 11.75 4.66
N GLN A 137 13.42 11.01 3.81
CA GLN A 137 14.02 10.16 2.77
C GLN A 137 14.81 11.00 1.74
N ALA A 138 14.22 12.10 1.29
CA ALA A 138 14.88 13.00 0.34
C ALA A 138 16.14 13.63 0.93
N GLN A 139 16.11 14.12 2.17
CA GLN A 139 17.27 14.66 2.87
C GLN A 139 18.41 13.63 3.00
N LYS A 140 18.04 12.37 3.24
CA LYS A 140 19.02 11.31 3.45
C LYS A 140 19.65 10.78 2.16
N TYR A 141 18.85 10.63 1.10
CA TYR A 141 19.24 9.88 -0.10
C TYR A 141 19.26 10.71 -1.39
N ALA A 142 18.67 11.90 -1.37
CA ALA A 142 18.54 12.78 -2.54
C ALA A 142 18.68 14.26 -2.10
N GLU A 143 19.76 14.59 -1.39
CA GLU A 143 19.98 15.89 -0.73
C GLU A 143 19.78 17.12 -1.66
N LYS A 144 20.03 16.96 -2.95
CA LYS A 144 19.85 18.04 -3.94
C LYS A 144 18.42 18.16 -4.49
N SER A 145 17.52 17.25 -4.12
CA SER A 145 16.12 17.30 -4.55
C SER A 145 15.35 18.38 -3.80
N THR A 146 14.22 18.81 -4.38
CA THR A 146 13.20 19.59 -3.67
C THR A 146 12.04 18.69 -3.29
N VAL A 147 11.46 18.93 -2.12
CA VAL A 147 10.22 18.32 -1.67
C VAL A 147 9.31 19.44 -1.20
N ASP A 148 8.35 19.79 -2.05
CA ASP A 148 7.32 20.75 -1.71
C ASP A 148 6.02 20.02 -1.37
N PHE A 149 5.35 20.44 -0.29
CA PHE A 149 4.05 19.84 0.03
C PHE A 149 3.12 20.86 0.69
N ARG A 150 1.83 20.58 0.56
CA ARG A 150 0.77 21.23 1.32
C ARG A 150 -0.25 20.22 1.81
N ILE A 151 -0.85 20.50 2.96
CA ILE A 151 -1.95 19.73 3.52
C ILE A 151 -3.16 20.66 3.58
N ILE A 152 -4.23 20.26 2.89
CA ILE A 152 -5.51 20.96 2.89
C ILE A 152 -6.43 20.17 3.82
N SER A 153 -7.01 20.81 4.84
CA SER A 153 -7.77 20.11 5.87
C SER A 153 -9.08 20.80 6.21
N GLY A 154 -10.06 20.01 6.64
CA GLY A 154 -11.35 20.48 7.11
C GLY A 154 -12.14 21.22 6.02
N GLU A 155 -12.79 22.33 6.38
CA GLU A 155 -13.64 23.13 5.48
C GLU A 155 -12.87 23.71 4.29
N ALA A 156 -11.55 23.87 4.40
CA ALA A 156 -10.73 24.33 3.28
C ALA A 156 -10.76 23.35 2.08
N LEU A 157 -11.06 22.08 2.30
CA LEU A 157 -11.27 21.11 1.22
C LEU A 157 -12.49 21.48 0.38
N ALA A 158 -13.64 21.72 1.03
CA ALA A 158 -14.86 22.16 0.34
C ALA A 158 -14.67 23.49 -0.38
N ALA A 159 -14.02 24.47 0.29
CA ALA A 159 -13.73 25.78 -0.28
C ALA A 159 -12.84 25.70 -1.54
N GLN A 160 -12.02 24.66 -1.68
CA GLN A 160 -11.16 24.42 -2.85
C GLN A 160 -11.75 23.38 -3.83
N GLY A 161 -12.97 22.89 -3.60
CA GLY A 161 -13.68 21.98 -4.50
C GLY A 161 -13.35 20.50 -4.33
N TYR A 162 -12.70 20.09 -3.24
CA TYR A 162 -12.41 18.68 -2.93
C TYR A 162 -13.59 18.05 -2.19
N TYR A 163 -14.72 17.96 -2.89
CA TYR A 163 -15.99 17.55 -2.29
C TYR A 163 -16.07 16.06 -2.01
N GLY A 164 -15.30 15.20 -2.67
CA GLY A 164 -15.24 13.77 -2.37
C GLY A 164 -14.68 13.52 -0.96
N ILE A 165 -13.51 14.10 -0.67
CA ILE A 165 -12.85 13.98 0.63
C ILE A 165 -13.67 14.65 1.73
N TRP A 166 -14.17 15.88 1.45
CA TRP A 166 -14.99 16.62 2.39
C TRP A 166 -16.27 15.86 2.75
N THR A 167 -17.00 15.37 1.75
CA THR A 167 -18.28 14.68 1.95
C THR A 167 -18.13 13.46 2.83
N VAL A 168 -17.11 12.64 2.61
CA VAL A 168 -16.84 11.45 3.43
C VAL A 168 -16.45 11.84 4.85
N GLY A 169 -15.55 12.83 5.01
CA GLY A 169 -14.94 13.14 6.30
C GLY A 169 -15.71 14.13 7.17
N LYS A 170 -16.68 14.89 6.63
CA LYS A 170 -17.42 15.94 7.39
C LYS A 170 -18.22 15.41 8.57
N GLY A 171 -18.45 14.11 8.63
CA GLY A 171 -19.16 13.46 9.73
C GLY A 171 -18.29 13.15 10.95
N SER A 172 -16.97 13.21 10.82
CA SER A 172 -16.03 12.99 11.92
C SER A 172 -15.68 14.29 12.66
N VAL A 173 -15.30 14.15 13.92
CA VAL A 173 -14.65 15.23 14.70
C VAL A 173 -13.21 15.45 14.26
N ASN A 174 -12.57 14.42 13.68
CA ASN A 174 -11.26 14.51 13.09
C ASN A 174 -11.38 15.05 11.65
N PRO A 175 -10.85 16.24 11.35
CA PRO A 175 -11.02 16.83 10.02
C PRO A 175 -10.38 15.98 8.93
N PRO A 176 -11.06 15.79 7.78
CA PRO A 176 -10.45 15.17 6.62
C PRO A 176 -9.29 16.01 6.10
N ALA A 177 -8.35 15.38 5.40
CA ALA A 177 -7.17 16.05 4.89
C ALA A 177 -6.74 15.50 3.52
N MET A 178 -6.19 16.36 2.68
CA MET A 178 -5.52 16.00 1.43
C MET A 178 -4.06 16.43 1.51
N LEU A 179 -3.14 15.47 1.43
CA LEU A 179 -1.73 15.76 1.17
C LEU A 179 -1.53 15.90 -0.34
N GLN A 180 -0.87 16.96 -0.74
CA GLN A 180 -0.32 17.16 -2.08
C GLN A 180 1.19 17.37 -1.93
N LEU A 181 1.98 16.43 -2.42
CA LEU A 181 3.43 16.45 -2.28
C LEU A 181 4.08 16.30 -3.67
N ASP A 182 5.14 17.05 -3.89
CA ASP A 182 5.92 17.09 -5.12
C ASP A 182 7.39 16.80 -4.79
N PHE A 183 7.87 15.61 -5.14
CA PHE A 183 9.28 15.25 -5.09
C PHE A 183 9.92 15.55 -6.46
N ASN A 184 10.86 16.46 -6.50
CA ASN A 184 11.55 16.83 -7.72
C ASN A 184 13.10 16.77 -7.55
N PRO A 185 13.76 15.72 -8.04
CA PRO A 185 15.20 15.56 -7.95
C PRO A 185 15.95 16.32 -9.04
N THR A 186 15.27 16.87 -10.05
CA THR A 186 15.91 17.48 -11.23
C THR A 186 16.34 18.93 -11.00
N GLN A 187 15.84 19.59 -9.96
CA GLN A 187 16.01 21.03 -9.68
C GLN A 187 15.35 21.97 -10.73
N ASP A 188 14.76 21.42 -11.79
CA ASP A 188 14.00 22.21 -12.76
C ASP A 188 12.52 22.23 -12.30
N PRO A 189 11.96 23.39 -11.95
CA PRO A 189 10.56 23.51 -11.54
C PRO A 189 9.57 23.14 -12.65
N ASN A 190 10.02 23.12 -13.91
CA ASN A 190 9.23 22.74 -15.09
C ASN A 190 9.48 21.30 -15.56
N ALA A 191 10.28 20.52 -14.81
CA ALA A 191 10.52 19.13 -15.17
C ALA A 191 9.19 18.36 -15.35
N PRO A 192 9.08 17.52 -16.39
CA PRO A 192 7.88 16.71 -16.59
C PRO A 192 7.67 15.78 -15.40
N VAL A 193 6.42 15.52 -15.10
CA VAL A 193 6.04 14.60 -14.02
C VAL A 193 6.00 13.18 -14.59
N LEU A 194 6.87 12.30 -14.09
CA LEU A 194 6.86 10.88 -14.44
C LEU A 194 5.55 10.22 -13.98
N ALA A 195 5.26 10.35 -12.70
CA ALA A 195 4.13 9.66 -12.12
C ALA A 195 3.40 10.53 -11.09
N CYS A 196 2.07 10.35 -11.04
CA CYS A 196 1.26 10.76 -9.91
C CYS A 196 0.75 9.52 -9.16
N LEU A 197 0.97 9.50 -7.85
CA LEU A 197 0.56 8.46 -6.93
C LEU A 197 -0.63 8.95 -6.12
N VAL A 198 -1.76 8.22 -6.15
CA VAL A 198 -2.99 8.62 -5.45
C VAL A 198 -3.39 7.54 -4.45
N GLY A 199 -3.37 7.85 -3.15
CA GLY A 199 -3.59 6.88 -2.09
C GLY A 199 -4.89 7.10 -1.33
N LYS A 200 -5.70 6.03 -1.16
CA LYS A 200 -6.82 6.00 -0.22
C LYS A 200 -6.28 6.05 1.20
N GLY A 201 -6.71 7.04 1.97
CA GLY A 201 -6.29 7.30 3.35
C GLY A 201 -7.45 7.28 4.34
N ILE A 202 -8.36 6.31 4.26
CA ILE A 202 -9.48 6.20 5.23
C ILE A 202 -8.95 5.59 6.53
N THR A 203 -8.72 6.44 7.53
CA THR A 203 -8.10 6.03 8.80
C THR A 203 -9.02 5.18 9.68
N PHE A 204 -10.33 5.32 9.49
CA PHE A 204 -11.33 4.38 9.98
C PHE A 204 -12.58 4.38 9.11
N ASP A 205 -13.12 3.19 8.81
CA ASP A 205 -14.34 3.03 8.02
C ASP A 205 -15.40 2.24 8.77
N SER A 206 -16.44 2.95 9.24
CA SER A 206 -17.61 2.33 9.85
C SER A 206 -18.64 1.86 8.81
N GLY A 207 -18.46 2.24 7.53
CA GLY A 207 -19.46 2.14 6.48
C GLY A 207 -20.42 3.34 6.43
N GLY A 208 -20.35 4.26 7.40
CA GLY A 208 -21.31 5.34 7.51
C GLY A 208 -22.72 4.81 7.78
N TYR A 209 -23.77 5.40 7.19
CA TYR A 209 -25.15 4.92 7.34
C TYR A 209 -25.38 3.52 6.73
N SER A 210 -24.56 3.08 5.78
CA SER A 210 -24.48 1.68 5.33
C SER A 210 -23.56 0.88 6.24
N ILE A 211 -23.88 0.83 7.54
CA ILE A 211 -23.01 0.38 8.63
C ILE A 211 -22.53 -1.05 8.46
N LYS A 212 -21.23 -1.25 8.65
CA LYS A 212 -20.59 -2.56 8.64
C LYS A 212 -21.00 -3.38 9.88
N SER A 213 -21.01 -4.70 9.75
CA SER A 213 -21.06 -5.58 10.92
C SER A 213 -19.83 -5.40 11.81
N SER A 214 -19.92 -5.73 13.10
CA SER A 214 -18.79 -5.65 14.03
C SER A 214 -17.56 -6.41 13.52
N ASP A 215 -17.74 -7.59 12.91
CA ASP A 215 -16.65 -8.39 12.36
C ASP A 215 -16.03 -7.74 11.10
N GLY A 216 -16.83 -7.13 10.24
CA GLY A 216 -16.38 -6.34 9.09
C GLY A 216 -15.65 -5.07 9.52
N MET A 217 -16.11 -4.41 10.59
CA MET A 217 -15.55 -3.17 11.10
C MET A 217 -14.24 -3.36 11.88
N ALA A 218 -14.01 -4.52 12.49
CA ALA A 218 -12.90 -4.77 13.43
C ALA A 218 -11.50 -4.52 12.87
N THR A 219 -11.34 -4.53 11.54
CA THR A 219 -10.05 -4.29 10.88
C THR A 219 -9.98 -2.96 10.12
N MET A 220 -10.99 -2.11 10.20
CA MET A 220 -11.14 -0.93 9.34
C MET A 220 -10.18 0.23 9.64
N ARG A 221 -9.37 0.14 10.70
CA ARG A 221 -8.17 1.00 10.84
C ARG A 221 -7.15 0.80 9.71
N THR A 222 -7.24 -0.30 8.96
CA THR A 222 -6.32 -0.61 7.85
C THR A 222 -6.75 -0.03 6.52
N ASP A 223 -7.86 0.70 6.49
CA ASP A 223 -8.49 1.19 5.26
C ASP A 223 -7.76 2.40 4.64
N MET A 224 -6.64 2.74 5.22
CA MET A 224 -5.64 3.69 4.73
C MET A 224 -4.40 2.99 4.12
N GLY A 225 -4.49 1.70 3.89
CA GLY A 225 -3.37 0.88 3.39
C GLY A 225 -2.83 1.35 2.04
N GLY A 226 -3.67 1.90 1.16
CA GLY A 226 -3.25 2.48 -0.11
C GLY A 226 -2.34 3.69 0.07
N ALA A 227 -2.70 4.62 0.95
CA ALA A 227 -1.89 5.78 1.29
C ALA A 227 -0.53 5.37 1.90
N ALA A 228 -0.55 4.44 2.85
CA ALA A 228 0.66 3.93 3.47
C ALA A 228 1.59 3.25 2.45
N LEU A 229 1.03 2.39 1.58
CA LEU A 229 1.77 1.66 0.56
C LEU A 229 2.51 2.60 -0.40
N LEU A 230 1.81 3.61 -0.94
CA LEU A 230 2.40 4.58 -1.86
C LEU A 230 3.44 5.47 -1.19
N THR A 231 3.24 5.86 0.07
CA THR A 231 4.24 6.60 0.84
C THR A 231 5.53 5.78 1.00
N GLY A 232 5.41 4.51 1.39
CA GLY A 232 6.57 3.62 1.52
C GLY A 232 7.25 3.35 0.18
N ALA A 233 6.49 3.19 -0.90
CA ALA A 233 7.01 2.96 -2.24
C ALA A 233 7.79 4.17 -2.77
N LEU A 234 7.28 5.39 -2.62
CA LEU A 234 7.99 6.61 -3.00
C LEU A 234 9.27 6.75 -2.17
N GLY A 235 9.22 6.54 -0.85
CA GLY A 235 10.39 6.60 0.02
C GLY A 235 11.48 5.59 -0.39
N LEU A 236 11.09 4.37 -0.75
CA LEU A 236 12.04 3.35 -1.23
C LEU A 236 12.60 3.68 -2.63
N ALA A 237 11.77 4.24 -3.52
CA ALA A 237 12.24 4.69 -4.83
C ALA A 237 13.28 5.81 -4.71
N ILE A 238 13.06 6.76 -3.78
CA ILE A 238 14.03 7.82 -3.46
C ILE A 238 15.34 7.20 -2.94
N ALA A 239 15.27 6.25 -1.99
CA ALA A 239 16.44 5.57 -1.47
C ALA A 239 17.19 4.77 -2.54
N ARG A 240 16.49 4.27 -3.55
CA ARG A 240 17.05 3.58 -4.73
C ARG A 240 17.56 4.55 -5.83
N GLY A 241 17.56 5.87 -5.58
CA GLY A 241 18.07 6.87 -6.50
C GLY A 241 17.08 7.26 -7.61
N LEU A 242 15.81 7.47 -7.29
CA LEU A 242 14.82 8.02 -8.21
C LEU A 242 15.29 9.39 -8.75
N THR A 243 15.39 9.52 -10.09
CA THR A 243 15.91 10.71 -10.77
C THR A 243 14.82 11.54 -11.46
N GLN A 244 13.56 11.13 -11.39
CA GLN A 244 12.44 11.79 -12.05
C GLN A 244 11.45 12.35 -11.05
N ARG A 245 10.72 13.39 -11.48
CA ARG A 245 9.71 14.07 -10.65
C ARG A 245 8.49 13.18 -10.45
N VAL A 246 8.09 13.01 -9.20
CA VAL A 246 6.90 12.23 -8.80
C VAL A 246 6.06 13.04 -7.83
N LYS A 247 4.73 13.00 -8.02
CA LYS A 247 3.78 13.62 -7.10
C LYS A 247 2.99 12.58 -6.32
N LEU A 248 2.71 12.88 -5.06
CA LEU A 248 1.93 12.02 -4.16
C LEU A 248 0.71 12.78 -3.64
N TYR A 249 -0.47 12.19 -3.82
CA TYR A 249 -1.74 12.68 -3.33
C TYR A 249 -2.32 11.67 -2.36
N LEU A 250 -2.53 12.05 -1.10
CA LEU A 250 -3.19 11.20 -0.11
C LEU A 250 -4.54 11.79 0.25
N CYS A 251 -5.60 11.03 0.01
CA CYS A 251 -6.99 11.41 0.24
C CYS A 251 -7.45 10.81 1.58
N CYS A 252 -7.33 11.60 2.66
CA CYS A 252 -7.49 11.13 4.03
C CYS A 252 -8.82 11.56 4.64
N ALA A 253 -9.56 10.62 5.21
CA ALA A 253 -10.82 10.89 5.90
C ALA A 253 -11.13 9.78 6.93
N GLU A 254 -12.14 10.01 7.77
CA GLU A 254 -12.82 8.98 8.55
C GLU A 254 -14.28 8.89 8.09
N ASN A 255 -14.75 7.69 7.79
CA ASN A 255 -16.15 7.44 7.44
C ASN A 255 -16.94 7.02 8.69
N LEU A 256 -17.56 8.00 9.33
CA LEU A 256 -18.28 7.82 10.59
C LEU A 256 -19.74 8.21 10.50
N ILE A 257 -20.55 7.70 11.42
CA ILE A 257 -21.98 8.04 11.58
C ILE A 257 -22.08 9.25 12.49
N SER A 258 -22.75 10.31 12.00
CA SER A 258 -23.10 11.48 12.81
C SER A 258 -24.25 12.25 12.17
N ALA A 259 -24.73 13.30 12.85
CA ALA A 259 -25.76 14.19 12.31
C ALA A 259 -25.30 14.89 11.01
N ASN A 260 -24.00 15.11 10.84
CA ASN A 260 -23.40 15.78 9.67
C ASN A 260 -22.90 14.82 8.59
N ALA A 261 -22.92 13.49 8.84
CA ALA A 261 -22.46 12.51 7.88
C ALA A 261 -23.32 12.52 6.60
N PHE A 262 -22.68 12.19 5.48
CA PHE A 262 -23.37 12.06 4.20
C PHE A 262 -24.31 10.87 4.19
N LYS A 263 -25.29 10.90 3.29
CA LYS A 263 -26.43 9.98 3.28
C LYS A 263 -26.62 9.37 1.89
N LEU A 264 -27.31 8.23 1.86
CA LEU A 264 -27.81 7.67 0.61
C LEU A 264 -28.78 8.68 -0.04
N GLY A 265 -28.64 8.87 -1.36
CA GLY A 265 -29.39 9.86 -2.13
C GLY A 265 -28.70 11.24 -2.21
N ASP A 266 -27.65 11.49 -1.44
CA ASP A 266 -26.83 12.70 -1.62
C ASP A 266 -26.11 12.64 -2.99
N ILE A 267 -25.88 13.83 -3.58
CA ILE A 267 -25.14 13.97 -4.84
C ILE A 267 -23.88 14.79 -4.59
N VAL A 268 -22.73 14.22 -4.96
CA VAL A 268 -21.44 14.92 -4.93
C VAL A 268 -21.15 15.48 -6.31
N THR A 269 -20.85 16.79 -6.40
CA THR A 269 -20.36 17.42 -7.62
C THR A 269 -18.86 17.62 -7.51
N TYR A 270 -18.10 16.99 -8.37
CA TYR A 270 -16.65 17.05 -8.38
C TYR A 270 -16.11 18.27 -9.14
N LYS A 271 -14.84 18.58 -8.92
CA LYS A 271 -14.14 19.74 -9.51
C LYS A 271 -14.08 19.69 -11.04
N ASN A 272 -14.10 18.50 -11.64
CA ASN A 272 -14.17 18.30 -13.09
C ASN A 272 -15.60 18.37 -13.66
N GLY A 273 -16.61 18.62 -12.82
CA GLY A 273 -18.01 18.74 -13.19
C GLY A 273 -18.81 17.43 -13.12
N VAL A 274 -18.17 16.29 -12.96
CA VAL A 274 -18.86 14.98 -12.81
C VAL A 274 -19.67 14.97 -11.53
N THR A 275 -20.93 14.50 -11.62
CA THR A 275 -21.84 14.31 -10.48
C THR A 275 -21.97 12.83 -10.14
N ALA A 276 -21.94 12.48 -8.85
CA ALA A 276 -22.08 11.11 -8.38
C ALA A 276 -23.16 10.99 -7.29
N GLU A 277 -24.15 10.13 -7.54
CA GLU A 277 -25.17 9.79 -6.54
C GLU A 277 -24.62 8.75 -5.56
N ILE A 278 -24.87 8.98 -4.28
CA ILE A 278 -24.49 8.09 -3.19
C ILE A 278 -25.59 7.03 -2.99
N LEU A 279 -25.35 5.81 -3.46
CA LEU A 279 -26.25 4.67 -3.21
C LEU A 279 -25.79 3.79 -2.06
N ASN A 280 -24.53 3.94 -1.63
CA ASN A 280 -23.95 3.21 -0.51
C ASN A 280 -22.84 4.05 0.14
N THR A 281 -22.97 4.35 1.42
CA THR A 281 -21.96 5.13 2.16
C THR A 281 -20.72 4.30 2.52
N ASP A 282 -20.75 2.97 2.37
CA ASP A 282 -19.62 2.04 2.50
C ASP A 282 -18.82 1.89 1.17
N ALA A 283 -19.13 2.72 0.20
CA ALA A 283 -18.37 2.89 -1.03
C ALA A 283 -17.71 4.30 -1.07
N GLU A 284 -17.16 4.73 0.04
CA GLU A 284 -16.56 6.04 0.33
C GLU A 284 -15.16 6.20 -0.27
N GLY A 285 -14.38 5.11 -0.32
CA GLY A 285 -12.99 5.15 -0.76
C GLY A 285 -12.82 5.66 -2.19
N ARG A 286 -13.72 5.27 -3.09
CA ARG A 286 -13.71 5.80 -4.47
C ARG A 286 -14.11 7.28 -4.53
N LEU A 287 -14.92 7.75 -3.59
CA LEU A 287 -15.30 9.16 -3.52
C LEU A 287 -14.10 10.04 -3.17
N VAL A 288 -13.30 9.64 -2.18
CA VAL A 288 -12.11 10.40 -1.79
C VAL A 288 -11.01 10.33 -2.85
N LEU A 289 -10.81 9.15 -3.49
CA LEU A 289 -9.82 8.97 -4.55
C LEU A 289 -10.10 9.86 -5.76
N ALA A 290 -11.37 10.10 -6.09
CA ALA A 290 -11.78 10.94 -7.21
C ALA A 290 -11.14 12.34 -7.16
N ASP A 291 -11.10 12.98 -6.00
CA ASP A 291 -10.45 14.29 -5.85
C ASP A 291 -8.95 14.23 -6.14
N GLY A 292 -8.27 13.18 -5.65
CA GLY A 292 -6.85 12.96 -5.90
C GLY A 292 -6.54 12.65 -7.36
N LEU A 293 -7.40 11.87 -8.03
CA LEU A 293 -7.26 11.52 -9.44
C LEU A 293 -7.44 12.74 -10.34
N ILE A 294 -8.39 13.65 -10.03
CA ILE A 294 -8.55 14.92 -10.74
C ILE A 294 -7.27 15.76 -10.66
N GLU A 295 -6.69 15.90 -9.47
CA GLU A 295 -5.44 16.65 -9.29
C GLU A 295 -4.25 15.98 -10.00
N ALA A 296 -4.19 14.65 -9.97
CA ALA A 296 -3.16 13.88 -10.67
C ALA A 296 -3.27 14.03 -12.19
N ASP A 297 -4.48 13.95 -12.75
CA ASP A 297 -4.74 14.10 -14.19
C ASP A 297 -4.38 15.50 -14.70
N CYS A 298 -4.63 16.56 -13.88
CA CYS A 298 -4.24 17.92 -14.19
C CYS A 298 -2.72 18.13 -14.33
N GLN A 299 -1.89 17.23 -13.75
CA GLN A 299 -0.42 17.31 -13.88
C GLN A 299 0.08 16.77 -15.20
N GLN A 300 -0.74 16.07 -15.97
CA GLN A 300 -0.37 15.40 -17.23
C GLN A 300 0.88 14.50 -17.08
N PRO A 301 0.90 13.61 -16.06
CA PRO A 301 2.05 12.73 -15.85
C PRO A 301 2.14 11.71 -16.98
N GLU A 302 3.29 11.05 -17.08
CA GLU A 302 3.43 9.92 -18.00
C GLU A 302 2.49 8.76 -17.60
N PHE A 303 2.30 8.55 -16.26
CA PHE A 303 1.29 7.62 -15.77
C PHE A 303 0.77 7.98 -14.36
N ILE A 304 -0.40 7.45 -14.03
CA ILE A 304 -1.03 7.56 -12.71
C ILE A 304 -1.15 6.16 -12.10
N VAL A 305 -0.81 6.03 -10.83
CA VAL A 305 -1.11 4.82 -10.04
C VAL A 305 -1.95 5.23 -8.85
N ASP A 306 -3.15 4.68 -8.74
CA ASP A 306 -3.87 4.78 -7.49
C ASP A 306 -3.90 3.45 -6.73
N CYS A 307 -3.81 3.53 -5.41
CA CYS A 307 -3.80 2.40 -4.50
C CYS A 307 -4.86 2.57 -3.42
N ALA A 308 -5.65 1.53 -3.23
CA ALA A 308 -6.72 1.54 -2.24
C ALA A 308 -7.03 0.14 -1.70
N THR A 309 -7.39 0.05 -0.45
CA THR A 309 -8.11 -1.08 0.14
C THR A 309 -9.59 -0.91 -0.21
N LEU A 310 -9.93 -1.12 -1.49
CA LEU A 310 -11.16 -0.56 -2.04
C LEU A 310 -12.35 -1.50 -1.97
N THR A 311 -12.17 -2.78 -2.33
CA THR A 311 -13.32 -3.66 -2.48
C THR A 311 -13.15 -5.02 -1.78
N GLY A 312 -14.21 -5.46 -1.12
CA GLY A 312 -14.32 -6.85 -0.70
C GLY A 312 -14.33 -7.84 -1.87
N ALA A 313 -14.77 -7.40 -3.06
CA ALA A 313 -14.81 -8.21 -4.26
C ALA A 313 -13.39 -8.60 -4.75
N ALA A 314 -12.45 -7.67 -4.77
CA ALA A 314 -11.05 -7.97 -5.08
C ALA A 314 -10.47 -8.97 -4.06
N LYS A 315 -10.75 -8.76 -2.77
CA LYS A 315 -10.30 -9.68 -1.71
C LYS A 315 -10.89 -11.09 -1.85
N VAL A 316 -12.15 -11.21 -2.27
CA VAL A 316 -12.77 -12.51 -2.57
C VAL A 316 -12.12 -13.17 -3.77
N ALA A 317 -11.75 -12.38 -4.80
CA ALA A 317 -11.15 -12.90 -6.02
C ALA A 317 -9.72 -13.42 -5.84
N VAL A 318 -8.88 -12.71 -5.07
CA VAL A 318 -7.43 -13.00 -4.97
C VAL A 318 -6.94 -13.31 -3.56
N GLY A 319 -7.81 -13.33 -2.57
CA GLY A 319 -7.47 -13.56 -1.16
C GLY A 319 -6.66 -12.42 -0.53
N ASN A 320 -5.92 -12.77 0.53
CA ASN A 320 -5.02 -11.83 1.22
C ASN A 320 -3.56 -11.97 0.75
N ASP A 321 -3.31 -12.71 -0.33
CA ASP A 321 -1.96 -13.03 -0.79
C ASP A 321 -1.54 -12.18 -1.97
N TYR A 322 -2.48 -11.66 -2.75
CA TYR A 322 -2.24 -10.85 -3.93
C TYR A 322 -2.84 -9.46 -3.80
N HIS A 323 -2.24 -8.48 -4.48
CA HIS A 323 -2.92 -7.23 -4.86
C HIS A 323 -3.60 -7.42 -6.21
N SER A 324 -4.78 -6.82 -6.39
CA SER A 324 -5.46 -6.82 -7.68
C SER A 324 -5.07 -5.60 -8.50
N VAL A 325 -4.86 -5.81 -9.81
CA VAL A 325 -4.51 -4.76 -10.77
C VAL A 325 -5.62 -4.64 -11.78
N LEU A 326 -6.13 -3.44 -11.99
CA LEU A 326 -7.16 -3.14 -12.99
C LEU A 326 -6.69 -1.97 -13.86
N SER A 327 -6.62 -2.18 -15.16
CA SER A 327 -6.19 -1.18 -16.15
C SER A 327 -6.53 -1.68 -17.54
N MET A 328 -6.71 -0.75 -18.49
CA MET A 328 -6.78 -1.02 -19.91
C MET A 328 -5.43 -0.89 -20.61
N ASP A 329 -4.42 -0.31 -19.95
CA ASP A 329 -3.06 -0.15 -20.50
C ASP A 329 -2.24 -1.43 -20.35
N GLU A 330 -2.16 -2.21 -21.43
CA GLU A 330 -1.42 -3.48 -21.47
C GLU A 330 0.09 -3.30 -21.24
N ALA A 331 0.66 -2.21 -21.74
CA ALA A 331 2.10 -1.95 -21.61
C ALA A 331 2.45 -1.65 -20.14
N LEU A 332 1.69 -0.75 -19.51
CA LEU A 332 1.90 -0.37 -18.12
C LEU A 332 1.63 -1.54 -17.16
N VAL A 333 0.61 -2.37 -17.44
CA VAL A 333 0.36 -3.62 -16.70
C VAL A 333 1.55 -4.57 -16.83
N SER A 334 2.10 -4.74 -18.04
CA SER A 334 3.28 -5.59 -18.26
C SER A 334 4.49 -5.11 -17.47
N GLU A 335 4.75 -3.80 -17.44
CA GLU A 335 5.82 -3.17 -16.66
C GLU A 335 5.64 -3.43 -15.15
N LEU A 336 4.42 -3.25 -14.62
CA LEU A 336 4.11 -3.57 -13.22
C LEU A 336 4.39 -5.05 -12.90
N PHE A 337 3.97 -5.97 -13.77
CA PHE A 337 4.22 -7.40 -13.54
C PHE A 337 5.70 -7.78 -13.67
N GLN A 338 6.48 -7.07 -14.47
CA GLN A 338 7.93 -7.24 -14.50
C GLN A 338 8.56 -6.80 -13.18
N ALA A 339 8.18 -5.61 -12.68
CA ALA A 339 8.59 -5.12 -11.37
C ALA A 339 8.21 -6.08 -10.24
N ALA A 340 6.97 -6.58 -10.25
CA ALA A 340 6.45 -7.53 -9.26
C ALA A 340 7.24 -8.86 -9.25
N ARG A 341 7.58 -9.38 -10.43
CA ARG A 341 8.41 -10.59 -10.54
C ARG A 341 9.84 -10.36 -10.04
N ALA A 342 10.44 -9.21 -10.34
CA ALA A 342 11.78 -8.86 -9.88
C ALA A 342 11.85 -8.77 -8.35
N GLU A 343 10.81 -8.28 -7.71
CA GLU A 343 10.72 -8.13 -6.25
C GLU A 343 10.06 -9.32 -5.54
N ASN A 344 9.62 -10.31 -6.30
CA ASN A 344 8.90 -11.49 -5.78
C ASN A 344 7.68 -11.13 -4.93
N GLU A 345 6.96 -10.06 -5.31
CA GLU A 345 5.71 -9.65 -4.68
C GLU A 345 4.50 -10.06 -5.55
N PRO A 346 3.43 -10.59 -4.94
CA PRO A 346 2.31 -11.14 -5.69
C PRO A 346 1.29 -10.09 -6.10
N PHE A 347 1.07 -9.98 -7.41
CA PHE A 347 0.02 -9.19 -8.05
C PHE A 347 -0.78 -10.04 -9.01
N TRP A 348 -2.07 -9.75 -9.18
CA TRP A 348 -2.94 -10.44 -10.11
C TRP A 348 -3.87 -9.48 -10.82
N ARG A 349 -4.06 -9.63 -12.15
CA ARG A 349 -4.92 -8.77 -12.93
C ARG A 349 -6.38 -9.23 -12.84
N LEU A 350 -7.28 -8.29 -12.57
CA LEU A 350 -8.73 -8.44 -12.70
C LEU A 350 -9.23 -7.66 -13.92
N PRO A 351 -10.38 -8.04 -14.52
CA PRO A 351 -10.89 -7.39 -15.71
C PRO A 351 -11.38 -5.97 -15.42
N PHE A 352 -11.01 -5.04 -16.31
CA PHE A 352 -11.63 -3.73 -16.43
C PHE A 352 -11.85 -3.43 -17.93
N GLU A 353 -13.12 -3.22 -18.32
CA GLU A 353 -13.56 -3.04 -19.71
C GLU A 353 -14.55 -1.89 -19.79
N GLU A 354 -14.73 -1.31 -20.99
CA GLU A 354 -15.59 -0.17 -21.23
C GLU A 354 -17.04 -0.41 -20.76
N PHE A 355 -17.57 -1.62 -20.95
CA PHE A 355 -18.94 -1.94 -20.53
C PHE A 355 -19.20 -1.85 -19.03
N HIS A 356 -18.14 -1.91 -18.19
CA HIS A 356 -18.29 -1.74 -16.74
C HIS A 356 -18.71 -0.30 -16.38
N ARG A 357 -18.37 0.69 -17.21
CA ARG A 357 -18.77 2.10 -17.01
C ARG A 357 -20.28 2.29 -17.12
N ALA A 358 -20.95 1.53 -17.98
CA ALA A 358 -22.40 1.55 -18.09
C ALA A 358 -23.12 0.92 -16.88
N GLN A 359 -22.41 0.15 -16.05
CA GLN A 359 -22.98 -0.55 -14.89
C GLN A 359 -23.07 0.32 -13.62
N ILE A 360 -22.69 1.59 -13.69
CA ILE A 360 -22.74 2.54 -12.56
C ILE A 360 -23.59 3.77 -12.90
N SER A 361 -24.59 3.61 -13.75
CA SER A 361 -25.50 4.70 -14.11
C SER A 361 -26.36 5.17 -12.94
N SER A 362 -26.73 6.44 -12.91
CA SER A 362 -27.70 7.02 -11.99
C SER A 362 -28.85 7.65 -12.77
N SER A 363 -30.03 7.74 -12.15
CA SER A 363 -31.16 8.52 -12.69
C SER A 363 -31.13 9.99 -12.25
N PHE A 364 -30.25 10.35 -11.30
CA PHE A 364 -30.21 11.66 -10.66
C PHE A 364 -28.85 12.38 -10.81
N ALA A 365 -27.82 11.66 -11.24
CA ALA A 365 -26.48 12.17 -11.45
C ALA A 365 -25.84 11.52 -12.68
N ASP A 366 -24.63 11.91 -13.07
CA ASP A 366 -23.93 11.29 -14.17
C ASP A 366 -23.61 9.83 -13.90
N ILE A 367 -23.22 9.52 -12.65
CA ILE A 367 -22.89 8.16 -12.21
C ILE A 367 -23.39 7.91 -10.77
N ALA A 368 -23.43 6.63 -10.38
CA ALA A 368 -23.62 6.22 -8.99
C ALA A 368 -22.30 5.69 -8.39
N ASN A 369 -22.14 5.79 -7.06
CA ASN A 369 -20.94 5.31 -6.40
C ASN A 369 -20.89 3.78 -6.25
N THR A 370 -21.92 3.05 -6.68
CA THR A 370 -21.94 1.58 -6.72
C THR A 370 -22.46 1.06 -8.04
N GLY A 371 -22.21 -0.22 -8.33
CA GLY A 371 -22.84 -0.89 -9.46
C GLY A 371 -24.35 -0.99 -9.27
N THR A 372 -25.10 -0.75 -10.32
CA THR A 372 -26.58 -0.76 -10.37
C THR A 372 -27.15 -2.07 -10.96
N VAL A 373 -26.29 -3.01 -11.33
CA VAL A 373 -26.68 -4.34 -11.80
C VAL A 373 -26.79 -5.33 -10.64
N PRO A 374 -27.75 -6.29 -10.67
CA PRO A 374 -28.01 -7.22 -9.56
C PRO A 374 -26.80 -8.07 -9.15
N VAL A 375 -25.99 -8.48 -10.12
CA VAL A 375 -24.73 -9.22 -9.92
C VAL A 375 -23.65 -8.52 -10.70
N GLY A 376 -22.86 -7.70 -10.03
CA GLY A 376 -21.78 -6.92 -10.65
C GLY A 376 -20.40 -7.36 -10.19
N ALA A 377 -19.42 -7.15 -11.06
CA ALA A 377 -17.99 -7.31 -10.73
C ALA A 377 -17.53 -6.13 -9.89
N GLY A 378 -17.65 -6.22 -8.55
CA GLY A 378 -17.47 -5.11 -7.63
C GLY A 378 -16.14 -4.36 -7.78
N ALA A 379 -15.03 -5.06 -8.01
CA ALA A 379 -13.73 -4.44 -8.27
C ALA A 379 -13.73 -3.67 -9.61
N SER A 380 -14.28 -4.28 -10.67
CA SER A 380 -14.35 -3.65 -11.99
C SER A 380 -15.27 -2.43 -12.03
N THR A 381 -16.42 -2.48 -11.34
CA THR A 381 -17.34 -1.33 -11.24
C THR A 381 -16.78 -0.22 -10.36
N ALA A 382 -15.98 -0.54 -9.33
CA ALA A 382 -15.25 0.46 -8.55
C ALA A 382 -14.20 1.17 -9.40
N THR A 383 -13.45 0.43 -10.20
CA THR A 383 -12.49 0.97 -11.17
C THR A 383 -13.20 1.81 -12.24
N ALA A 384 -14.39 1.36 -12.71
CA ALA A 384 -15.22 2.12 -13.64
C ALA A 384 -15.60 3.49 -13.07
N PHE A 385 -15.96 3.57 -11.78
CA PHE A 385 -16.21 4.86 -11.11
C PHE A 385 -14.97 5.75 -11.16
N LEU A 386 -13.79 5.24 -10.78
CA LEU A 386 -12.55 6.01 -10.77
C LEU A 386 -12.16 6.51 -12.16
N SER A 387 -12.48 5.77 -13.23
CA SER A 387 -12.15 6.15 -14.61
C SER A 387 -12.81 7.44 -15.09
N TYR A 388 -13.87 7.94 -14.44
CA TYR A 388 -14.48 9.25 -14.74
C TYR A 388 -13.64 10.44 -14.30
N PHE A 389 -12.59 10.19 -13.52
CA PHE A 389 -11.73 11.21 -12.94
C PHE A 389 -10.31 11.19 -13.51
N VAL A 390 -10.06 10.31 -14.50
CA VAL A 390 -8.82 10.23 -15.29
C VAL A 390 -9.18 10.39 -16.75
N LYS A 391 -8.72 11.47 -17.38
CA LYS A 391 -9.10 11.84 -18.74
C LYS A 391 -8.72 10.76 -19.78
N ASN A 392 -7.50 10.22 -19.65
CA ASN A 392 -6.97 9.17 -20.52
C ASN A 392 -6.96 7.82 -19.80
N TYR A 393 -8.07 7.42 -19.17
CA TYR A 393 -8.14 6.20 -18.33
C TYR A 393 -7.79 4.89 -19.07
N GLN A 394 -7.77 4.89 -20.41
CA GLN A 394 -7.38 3.73 -21.22
C GLN A 394 -5.86 3.56 -21.35
N THR A 395 -5.08 4.63 -21.08
CA THR A 395 -3.63 4.66 -21.20
C THR A 395 -3.00 5.42 -20.05
N GLY A 396 -1.86 4.95 -19.55
CA GLY A 396 -1.13 5.63 -18.47
C GLY A 396 -1.84 5.61 -17.11
N TRP A 397 -2.74 4.66 -16.83
CA TRP A 397 -3.39 4.55 -15.53
C TRP A 397 -3.49 3.11 -15.04
N LEU A 398 -3.12 2.92 -13.76
CA LEU A 398 -3.28 1.67 -13.02
C LEU A 398 -4.08 1.92 -11.75
N HIS A 399 -5.15 1.16 -11.54
CA HIS A 399 -5.79 1.00 -10.23
C HIS A 399 -5.28 -0.27 -9.56
N ILE A 400 -4.84 -0.15 -8.29
CA ILE A 400 -4.40 -1.27 -7.47
C ILE A 400 -5.32 -1.40 -6.25
N ASP A 401 -6.14 -2.46 -6.25
CA ASP A 401 -6.95 -2.81 -5.08
C ASP A 401 -6.13 -3.67 -4.11
N CYS A 402 -5.79 -3.08 -2.96
CA CYS A 402 -4.71 -3.51 -2.07
C CYS A 402 -5.16 -4.61 -1.09
N SER A 403 -5.51 -5.79 -1.58
CA SER A 403 -6.01 -6.91 -0.74
C SER A 403 -4.96 -7.54 0.16
N ALA A 404 -3.65 -7.47 -0.20
CA ALA A 404 -2.56 -8.14 0.52
C ALA A 404 -1.94 -7.31 1.66
N THR A 405 -2.41 -6.09 1.93
CA THR A 405 -1.80 -5.16 2.90
C THR A 405 -1.86 -5.63 4.35
N TYR A 406 -2.84 -6.47 4.70
CA TYR A 406 -3.12 -6.82 6.09
C TYR A 406 -3.63 -8.26 6.27
N ARG A 407 -3.23 -8.88 7.37
CA ARG A 407 -3.70 -10.21 7.80
C ARG A 407 -4.36 -10.14 9.16
N LYS A 408 -5.63 -10.56 9.26
CA LYS A 408 -6.38 -10.61 10.53
C LYS A 408 -5.76 -11.61 11.52
N SER A 409 -5.18 -12.69 11.01
CA SER A 409 -4.55 -13.75 11.80
C SER A 409 -3.15 -14.07 11.27
N ALA A 410 -2.27 -14.50 12.17
CA ALA A 410 -0.96 -15.02 11.79
C ALA A 410 -1.09 -16.34 11.02
N ASN A 411 -0.12 -16.58 10.14
CA ASN A 411 0.09 -17.86 9.48
C ASN A 411 1.56 -18.30 9.61
N ASP A 412 1.99 -19.29 8.85
CA ASP A 412 3.34 -19.83 8.92
C ASP A 412 4.44 -18.92 8.30
N LEU A 413 4.04 -17.86 7.59
CA LEU A 413 4.96 -16.89 6.99
C LEU A 413 4.86 -15.49 7.63
N TRP A 414 3.66 -15.09 8.08
CA TRP A 414 3.35 -13.74 8.49
C TRP A 414 2.78 -13.67 9.91
N ALA A 415 3.12 -12.62 10.63
CA ALA A 415 2.37 -12.24 11.82
C ALA A 415 0.97 -11.70 11.45
N ALA A 416 0.06 -11.63 12.42
CA ALA A 416 -1.11 -10.78 12.28
C ALA A 416 -0.69 -9.31 12.16
N GLY A 417 -1.37 -8.55 11.33
CA GLY A 417 -1.06 -7.16 11.05
C GLY A 417 -0.64 -6.90 9.60
N ALA A 418 -0.04 -5.75 9.38
CA ALA A 418 0.37 -5.30 8.06
C ALA A 418 1.55 -6.10 7.50
N THR A 419 1.54 -6.30 6.19
CA THR A 419 2.55 -7.09 5.46
C THR A 419 3.65 -6.24 4.83
N GLY A 420 3.31 -5.07 4.28
CA GLY A 420 4.18 -4.23 3.47
C GLY A 420 4.38 -4.76 2.04
N ILE A 421 3.63 -5.80 1.63
CA ILE A 421 3.66 -6.31 0.24
C ILE A 421 3.26 -5.18 -0.72
N GLY A 422 3.96 -5.06 -1.85
CA GLY A 422 3.74 -4.08 -2.91
C GLY A 422 4.65 -2.86 -2.84
N VAL A 423 5.27 -2.57 -1.70
CA VAL A 423 6.20 -1.42 -1.54
C VAL A 423 7.35 -1.50 -2.53
N GLN A 424 7.99 -2.67 -2.63
CA GLN A 424 9.16 -2.88 -3.48
C GLN A 424 8.79 -2.85 -4.96
N THR A 425 7.66 -3.48 -5.32
CA THR A 425 7.14 -3.49 -6.69
C THR A 425 6.86 -2.09 -7.20
N LEU A 426 6.14 -1.28 -6.41
CA LEU A 426 5.80 0.09 -6.81
C LEU A 426 7.02 1.00 -6.85
N ALA A 427 7.95 0.86 -5.91
CA ALA A 427 9.22 1.57 -5.96
C ALA A 427 10.04 1.21 -7.21
N ASN A 428 10.00 -0.07 -7.61
CA ASN A 428 10.69 -0.54 -8.81
C ASN A 428 10.00 -0.04 -10.09
N LEU A 429 8.66 -0.02 -10.14
CA LEU A 429 7.90 0.52 -11.26
C LEU A 429 8.29 1.98 -11.57
N LEU A 430 8.48 2.81 -10.54
CA LEU A 430 8.91 4.21 -10.68
C LEU A 430 10.32 4.35 -11.31
N ARG A 431 11.11 3.28 -11.34
CA ARG A 431 12.47 3.24 -11.93
C ARG A 431 12.51 2.57 -13.30
N PHE A 432 11.62 1.62 -13.60
CA PHE A 432 11.65 0.82 -14.83
C PHE A 432 11.57 1.64 -16.13
N LYS A 433 10.96 2.83 -16.08
CA LYS A 433 10.86 3.73 -17.25
C LYS A 433 12.13 4.52 -17.56
N LEU A 434 13.18 4.37 -16.74
CA LEU A 434 14.46 5.05 -16.96
C LEU A 434 15.38 4.33 -17.96
N GLU A 435 15.10 3.05 -18.24
CA GLU A 435 15.97 2.19 -19.06
C GLU A 435 15.49 2.05 -20.52
N LYS A 436 14.47 2.81 -20.93
CA LYS A 436 14.03 2.93 -22.35
C LYS A 436 14.55 4.21 -22.97
#